data_714b37ff5723039e5a8db846be04c691
#
_entry.id   714b37ff5723039e5a8db846be04c691
#
_cell.length_a   1.000
_cell.length_b   1.000
_cell.length_c   1.000
_cell.angle_alpha   90.00
_cell.angle_beta   90.00
_cell.angle_gamma   90.00
#
_symmetry.space_group_name_H-M   'P 1'
#
loop_
_entity.id
_entity.type
_entity.pdbx_description
1 polymer ?
#
loop_
_entity_poly.entity_id
_entity_poly.type
_entity_poly.pdbx_seq_one_letter_code
_entity_poly.pdbx_strand_id
1 'polypeptide(L)'
;EIKSPEDLKGKKIGISRFGALSETAVGIFLERFGLKRGTDVAIIQLGGLPEIVTAMEKGSIEAGFASPPNTSRAKRLGMKELFDIDTLGIELQQTCITVTTRYLRERRPIVKSFVQAYAEGLHRFVTDRDFSLRVMKKYLRVEDKEMLDDTYGFYSARVQKIPYPTMKGIKFILDSLAESQPRP
;
A
#
# COMPACT_ATOMS: atom_id res chain seq x y z
N GLU A 1 9.75 8.66 -22.78
CA GLU A 1 10.25 7.80 -21.71
C GLU A 1 10.27 8.60 -20.40
N ILE A 2 9.69 8.06 -19.32
CA ILE A 2 9.72 8.69 -18.00
C ILE A 2 11.04 8.38 -17.32
N LYS A 3 11.82 9.40 -16.99
CA LYS A 3 13.14 9.29 -16.33
C LYS A 3 13.14 9.96 -14.97
N SER A 4 12.30 10.98 -14.80
CA SER A 4 12.20 11.77 -13.58
C SER A 4 10.73 12.07 -13.24
N PRO A 5 10.40 12.50 -12.02
CA PRO A 5 9.04 12.91 -11.62
C PRO A 5 8.46 14.03 -12.50
N GLU A 6 9.29 14.95 -12.97
CA GLU A 6 8.90 16.10 -13.79
C GLU A 6 8.35 15.66 -15.16
N ASP A 7 8.82 14.52 -15.69
CA ASP A 7 8.35 13.94 -16.96
C ASP A 7 6.87 13.48 -16.89
N LEU A 8 6.28 13.45 -15.69
CA LEU A 8 4.89 13.09 -15.49
C LEU A 8 3.91 14.23 -15.82
N LYS A 9 4.38 15.44 -16.11
CA LYS A 9 3.49 16.51 -16.57
C LYS A 9 2.76 16.12 -17.86
N GLY A 10 1.43 16.29 -17.85
CA GLY A 10 0.54 15.88 -18.95
C GLY A 10 0.28 14.37 -19.01
N LYS A 11 0.73 13.59 -18.03
CA LYS A 11 0.62 12.13 -18.01
C LYS A 11 -0.46 11.63 -17.05
N LYS A 12 -0.72 10.31 -17.13
CA LYS A 12 -1.71 9.61 -16.32
C LYS A 12 -1.01 8.78 -15.26
N ILE A 13 -1.48 8.87 -14.01
CA ILE A 13 -0.98 8.06 -12.88
C ILE A 13 -2.12 7.17 -12.38
N GLY A 14 -1.85 5.87 -12.29
CA GLY A 14 -2.81 4.87 -11.83
C GLY A 14 -2.85 4.74 -10.30
N ILE A 15 -4.05 4.68 -9.76
CA ILE A 15 -4.35 4.31 -8.38
C ILE A 15 -5.34 3.15 -8.34
N SER A 16 -5.40 2.42 -7.21
CA SER A 16 -6.41 1.37 -7.07
C SER A 16 -7.82 1.96 -6.97
N ARG A 17 -8.03 2.85 -6.02
CA ARG A 17 -9.28 3.60 -5.84
C ARG A 17 -9.05 4.87 -5.05
N PHE A 18 -9.95 5.82 -5.20
CA PHE A 18 -9.98 7.01 -4.36
C PHE A 18 -10.28 6.62 -2.90
N GLY A 19 -9.65 7.31 -1.95
CA GLY A 19 -9.70 6.99 -0.52
C GLY A 19 -8.82 5.80 -0.09
N ALA A 20 -8.06 5.18 -0.99
CA ALA A 20 -7.13 4.10 -0.66
C ALA A 20 -5.70 4.60 -0.49
N LEU A 21 -4.83 3.75 0.11
CA LEU A 21 -3.41 4.05 0.28
C LEU A 21 -2.72 4.49 -1.01
N SER A 22 -3.05 3.88 -2.15
CA SER A 22 -2.47 4.24 -3.44
C SER A 22 -2.74 5.70 -3.83
N GLU A 23 -3.89 6.24 -3.49
CA GLU A 23 -4.19 7.65 -3.69
C GLU A 23 -3.38 8.53 -2.75
N THR A 24 -3.34 8.19 -1.46
CA THR A 24 -2.54 8.92 -0.46
C THR A 24 -1.06 8.95 -0.86
N ALA A 25 -0.51 7.80 -1.26
CA ALA A 25 0.87 7.69 -1.69
C ALA A 25 1.18 8.53 -2.94
N VAL A 26 0.28 8.50 -3.94
CA VAL A 26 0.41 9.35 -5.13
C VAL A 26 0.27 10.83 -4.75
N GLY A 27 -0.64 11.17 -3.84
CA GLY A 27 -0.78 12.55 -3.33
C GLY A 27 0.52 13.08 -2.71
N ILE A 28 1.13 12.31 -1.81
CA ILE A 28 2.42 12.65 -1.18
C ILE A 28 3.53 12.80 -2.24
N PHE A 29 3.57 11.89 -3.21
CA PHE A 29 4.51 11.99 -4.33
C PHE A 29 4.33 13.29 -5.12
N LEU A 30 3.11 13.61 -5.51
CA LEU A 30 2.81 14.82 -6.27
C LEU A 30 3.18 16.09 -5.51
N GLU A 31 2.84 16.17 -4.22
CA GLU A 31 3.20 17.27 -3.35
C GLU A 31 4.73 17.44 -3.24
N ARG A 32 5.44 16.32 -3.04
CA ARG A 32 6.90 16.31 -2.92
C ARG A 32 7.62 16.89 -4.15
N PHE A 33 7.06 16.68 -5.35
CA PHE A 33 7.63 17.14 -6.61
C PHE A 33 6.90 18.33 -7.22
N GLY A 34 6.02 18.99 -6.46
CA GLY A 34 5.33 20.19 -6.89
C GLY A 34 4.38 19.98 -8.08
N LEU A 35 3.88 18.74 -8.27
CA LEU A 35 2.94 18.39 -9.33
C LEU A 35 1.51 18.53 -8.84
N LYS A 36 0.65 19.14 -9.63
CA LYS A 36 -0.76 19.37 -9.27
C LYS A 36 -1.68 18.33 -9.93
N ARG A 37 -2.47 17.66 -9.09
CA ARG A 37 -3.54 16.76 -9.54
C ARG A 37 -4.55 17.51 -10.43
N GLY A 38 -4.95 16.90 -11.54
CA GLY A 38 -5.94 17.46 -12.48
C GLY A 38 -5.40 18.53 -13.41
N THR A 39 -4.33 19.24 -13.03
CA THR A 39 -3.69 20.25 -13.88
C THR A 39 -2.43 19.69 -14.54
N ASP A 40 -1.50 19.16 -13.73
CA ASP A 40 -0.24 18.63 -14.25
C ASP A 40 -0.33 17.13 -14.57
N VAL A 41 -1.11 16.36 -13.79
CA VAL A 41 -1.28 14.92 -13.98
C VAL A 41 -2.75 14.50 -13.84
N ALA A 42 -3.17 13.52 -14.64
CA ALA A 42 -4.48 12.89 -14.51
C ALA A 42 -4.38 11.65 -13.61
N ILE A 43 -5.28 11.51 -12.64
CA ILE A 43 -5.35 10.34 -11.77
C ILE A 43 -6.41 9.38 -12.30
N ILE A 44 -6.03 8.13 -12.55
CA ILE A 44 -6.89 7.10 -13.12
C ILE A 44 -7.11 5.98 -12.09
N GLN A 45 -8.36 5.74 -11.73
CA GLN A 45 -8.74 4.62 -10.87
C GLN A 45 -8.84 3.31 -11.67
N LEU A 46 -8.15 2.25 -11.24
CA LEU A 46 -8.01 1.00 -11.98
C LEU A 46 -8.47 -0.26 -11.22
N GLY A 47 -8.85 -0.11 -9.96
CA GLY A 47 -9.39 -1.21 -9.13
C GLY A 47 -8.34 -1.83 -8.21
N GLY A 48 -7.28 -2.41 -8.73
CA GLY A 48 -6.23 -3.07 -7.93
C GLY A 48 -4.82 -2.79 -8.41
N LEU A 49 -3.83 -3.22 -7.63
CA LEU A 49 -2.41 -3.05 -7.99
C LEU A 49 -1.99 -3.89 -9.21
N PRO A 50 -2.48 -5.13 -9.41
CA PRO A 50 -2.21 -5.89 -10.63
C PRO A 50 -2.71 -5.17 -11.89
N GLU A 51 -3.88 -4.54 -11.82
CA GLU A 51 -4.49 -3.78 -12.91
C GLU A 51 -3.67 -2.53 -13.26
N ILE A 52 -3.09 -1.87 -12.25
CA ILE A 52 -2.19 -0.73 -12.46
C ILE A 52 -0.96 -1.16 -13.25
N VAL A 53 -0.29 -2.25 -12.83
CA VAL A 53 0.90 -2.77 -13.55
C VAL A 53 0.54 -3.17 -14.98
N THR A 54 -0.62 -3.80 -15.17
CA THR A 54 -1.10 -4.18 -16.51
C THR A 54 -1.41 -2.96 -17.37
N ALA A 55 -1.97 -1.90 -16.81
CA ALA A 55 -2.25 -0.66 -17.54
C ALA A 55 -0.95 0.06 -17.96
N MET A 56 0.07 0.06 -17.10
CA MET A 56 1.42 0.56 -17.47
C MET A 56 2.06 -0.28 -18.57
N GLU A 57 1.98 -1.61 -18.48
CA GLU A 57 2.48 -2.55 -19.51
C GLU A 57 1.84 -2.29 -20.89
N LYS A 58 0.54 -1.99 -20.91
CA LYS A 58 -0.20 -1.65 -22.13
C LYS A 58 -0.05 -0.20 -22.59
N GLY A 59 0.68 0.64 -21.85
CA GLY A 59 0.84 2.06 -22.16
C GLY A 59 -0.44 2.89 -22.00
N SER A 60 -1.44 2.40 -21.27
CA SER A 60 -2.68 3.15 -20.99
C SER A 60 -2.50 4.23 -19.93
N ILE A 61 -1.51 4.08 -19.09
CA ILE A 61 -1.01 5.04 -18.10
C ILE A 61 0.52 5.02 -18.10
N GLU A 62 1.14 6.10 -17.66
CA GLU A 62 2.60 6.21 -17.68
C GLU A 62 3.26 5.89 -16.34
N ALA A 63 2.54 6.01 -15.23
CA ALA A 63 3.02 5.66 -13.89
C ALA A 63 1.89 5.13 -13.02
N GLY A 64 2.24 4.55 -11.88
CA GLY A 64 1.24 4.05 -10.93
C GLY A 64 1.86 3.62 -9.61
N PHE A 65 1.02 3.53 -8.58
CA PHE A 65 1.43 2.98 -7.29
C PHE A 65 1.53 1.46 -7.36
N ALA A 66 2.61 0.92 -6.83
CA ALA A 66 2.80 -0.51 -6.69
C ALA A 66 3.41 -0.86 -5.32
N SER A 67 3.12 -2.06 -4.84
CA SER A 67 3.79 -2.70 -3.70
C SER A 67 3.99 -4.18 -4.00
N PRO A 68 4.89 -4.88 -3.31
CA PRO A 68 5.08 -6.31 -3.55
C PRO A 68 3.77 -7.14 -3.39
N PRO A 69 3.56 -8.15 -4.23
CA PRO A 69 4.46 -8.67 -5.27
C PRO A 69 4.44 -7.90 -6.61
N ASN A 70 3.60 -6.87 -6.77
CA ASN A 70 3.43 -6.17 -8.06
C ASN A 70 4.65 -5.32 -8.45
N THR A 71 5.43 -4.82 -7.48
CA THR A 71 6.70 -4.13 -7.77
C THR A 71 7.72 -5.07 -8.43
N SER A 72 7.84 -6.33 -7.98
CA SER A 72 8.73 -7.31 -8.62
C SER A 72 8.28 -7.61 -10.05
N ARG A 73 6.95 -7.73 -10.28
CA ARG A 73 6.41 -7.86 -11.64
C ARG A 73 6.73 -6.63 -12.51
N ALA A 74 6.52 -5.44 -12.00
CA ALA A 74 6.80 -4.19 -12.73
C ALA A 74 8.28 -4.09 -13.12
N LYS A 75 9.21 -4.42 -12.19
CA LYS A 75 10.65 -4.45 -12.46
C LYS A 75 11.02 -5.42 -13.58
N ARG A 76 10.44 -6.64 -13.59
CA ARG A 76 10.65 -7.63 -14.67
C ARG A 76 10.15 -7.16 -16.03
N LEU A 77 9.14 -6.31 -16.06
CA LEU A 77 8.64 -5.65 -17.29
C LEU A 77 9.48 -4.43 -17.71
N GLY A 78 10.61 -4.18 -17.03
CA GLY A 78 11.51 -3.06 -17.33
C GLY A 78 11.06 -1.71 -16.79
N MET A 79 10.02 -1.69 -15.93
CA MET A 79 9.57 -0.45 -15.31
C MET A 79 10.55 -0.01 -14.22
N LYS A 80 10.73 1.31 -14.11
CA LYS A 80 11.62 1.93 -13.12
C LYS A 80 10.83 2.47 -11.94
N GLU A 81 11.41 2.34 -10.77
CA GLU A 81 10.92 3.00 -9.57
C GLU A 81 11.37 4.46 -9.59
N LEU A 82 10.42 5.37 -9.62
CA LEU A 82 10.68 6.82 -9.59
C LEU A 82 10.86 7.34 -8.17
N PHE A 83 10.19 6.72 -7.23
CA PHE A 83 10.18 7.18 -5.85
C PHE A 83 9.75 6.06 -4.89
N ASP A 84 10.47 5.92 -3.80
CA ASP A 84 10.09 5.05 -2.67
C ASP A 84 9.58 5.92 -1.52
N ILE A 85 8.27 5.78 -1.22
CA ILE A 85 7.61 6.55 -0.17
C ILE A 85 8.16 6.24 1.24
N ASP A 86 8.72 5.05 1.45
CA ASP A 86 9.33 4.65 2.73
C ASP A 86 10.52 5.56 3.10
N THR A 87 11.18 6.16 2.09
CA THR A 87 12.30 7.09 2.30
C THR A 87 11.90 8.37 3.03
N LEU A 88 10.61 8.69 3.07
CA LEU A 88 10.10 9.86 3.78
C LEU A 88 9.94 9.63 5.29
N GLY A 89 10.02 8.39 5.76
CA GLY A 89 9.81 8.08 7.18
C GLY A 89 8.41 8.48 7.70
N ILE A 90 7.42 8.56 6.82
CA ILE A 90 6.05 8.90 7.18
C ILE A 90 5.41 7.72 7.89
N GLU A 91 4.97 7.93 9.11
CA GLU A 91 4.21 6.95 9.86
C GLU A 91 2.74 7.03 9.44
N LEU A 92 2.26 5.99 8.77
CA LEU A 92 0.93 5.91 8.20
C LEU A 92 0.19 4.69 8.74
N GLN A 93 -1.00 4.88 9.33
CA GLN A 93 -1.85 3.77 9.74
C GLN A 93 -2.57 3.18 8.52
N GLN A 94 -1.91 2.25 7.83
CA GLN A 94 -2.38 1.70 6.57
C GLN A 94 -3.49 0.66 6.74
N THR A 95 -3.28 -0.27 7.64
CA THR A 95 -4.20 -1.40 7.86
C THR A 95 -4.49 -1.54 9.34
N CYS A 96 -5.75 -1.68 9.70
CA CYS A 96 -6.15 -1.91 11.07
C CYS A 96 -7.37 -2.82 11.15
N ILE A 97 -7.53 -3.48 12.30
CA ILE A 97 -8.73 -4.22 12.65
C ILE A 97 -9.69 -3.24 13.30
N THR A 98 -10.85 -3.05 12.70
CA THR A 98 -11.90 -2.16 13.22
C THR A 98 -13.14 -2.94 13.57
N VAL A 99 -13.74 -2.58 14.68
CA VAL A 99 -15.06 -3.10 15.12
C VAL A 99 -15.92 -1.94 15.59
N THR A 100 -17.24 -2.07 15.48
CA THR A 100 -18.15 -1.08 16.06
C THR A 100 -18.09 -1.11 17.59
N THR A 101 -18.32 0.03 18.23
CA THR A 101 -18.40 0.12 19.70
C THR A 101 -19.43 -0.85 20.28
N ARG A 102 -20.57 -1.02 19.58
CA ARG A 102 -21.61 -1.98 19.96
C ARG A 102 -21.06 -3.41 19.94
N TYR A 103 -20.43 -3.84 18.85
CA TYR A 103 -19.87 -5.19 18.73
C TYR A 103 -18.80 -5.45 19.80
N LEU A 104 -17.93 -4.46 20.07
CA LEU A 104 -16.93 -4.57 21.12
C LEU A 104 -17.52 -4.78 22.51
N ARG A 105 -18.64 -4.11 22.83
CA ARG A 105 -19.34 -4.27 24.12
C ARG A 105 -20.02 -5.63 24.24
N GLU A 106 -20.74 -6.04 23.20
CA GLU A 106 -21.56 -7.25 23.20
C GLU A 106 -20.74 -8.54 22.99
N ARG A 107 -19.60 -8.45 22.31
CA ARG A 107 -18.79 -9.60 21.86
C ARG A 107 -17.31 -9.49 22.23
N ARG A 108 -16.99 -8.83 23.32
CA ARG A 108 -15.61 -8.60 23.77
C ARG A 108 -14.71 -9.86 23.78
N PRO A 109 -15.17 -11.05 24.24
CA PRO A 109 -14.36 -12.27 24.19
C PRO A 109 -13.96 -12.66 22.76
N ILE A 110 -14.89 -12.53 21.79
CA ILE A 110 -14.61 -12.85 20.39
C ILE A 110 -13.56 -11.90 19.83
N VAL A 111 -13.70 -10.59 20.08
CA VAL A 111 -12.70 -9.59 19.65
C VAL A 111 -11.33 -9.89 20.25
N LYS A 112 -11.28 -10.25 21.55
CA LYS A 112 -10.04 -10.64 22.22
C LYS A 112 -9.38 -11.85 21.56
N SER A 113 -10.15 -12.92 21.33
CA SER A 113 -9.62 -14.13 20.68
C SER A 113 -9.14 -13.86 19.27
N PHE A 114 -9.84 -13.01 18.51
CA PHE A 114 -9.41 -12.61 17.17
C PHE A 114 -8.08 -11.85 17.20
N VAL A 115 -7.94 -10.86 18.11
CA VAL A 115 -6.69 -10.08 18.25
C VAL A 115 -5.52 -10.98 18.69
N GLN A 116 -5.78 -11.95 19.59
CA GLN A 116 -4.76 -12.93 19.99
C GLN A 116 -4.31 -13.78 18.81
N ALA A 117 -5.23 -14.36 18.05
CA ALA A 117 -4.91 -15.16 16.86
C ALA A 117 -4.17 -14.33 15.79
N TYR A 118 -4.55 -13.06 15.63
CA TYR A 118 -3.86 -12.13 14.73
C TYR A 118 -2.41 -11.87 15.17
N ALA A 119 -2.20 -11.61 16.47
CA ALA A 119 -0.85 -11.40 17.03
C ALA A 119 0.03 -12.66 16.92
N GLU A 120 -0.54 -13.85 17.16
CA GLU A 120 0.14 -15.14 16.94
C GLU A 120 0.50 -15.33 15.46
N GLY A 121 -0.42 -15.01 14.54
CA GLY A 121 -0.17 -15.06 13.10
C GLY A 121 0.96 -14.13 12.68
N LEU A 122 1.01 -12.91 13.19
CA LEU A 122 2.10 -11.96 12.93
C LEU A 122 3.43 -12.47 13.49
N HIS A 123 3.43 -12.99 14.71
CA HIS A 123 4.63 -13.57 15.29
C HIS A 123 5.15 -14.73 14.42
N ARG A 124 4.27 -15.64 14.02
CA ARG A 124 4.64 -16.76 13.16
C ARG A 124 5.11 -16.31 11.79
N PHE A 125 4.52 -15.26 11.24
CA PHE A 125 4.94 -14.68 9.95
C PHE A 125 6.40 -14.26 9.97
N VAL A 126 6.90 -13.63 11.04
CA VAL A 126 8.29 -13.17 11.12
C VAL A 126 9.26 -14.25 11.60
N THR A 127 8.81 -15.26 12.35
CA THR A 127 9.68 -16.28 12.97
C THR A 127 9.75 -17.59 12.20
N ASP A 128 8.75 -17.91 11.36
CA ASP A 128 8.67 -19.14 10.57
C ASP A 128 8.55 -18.79 9.07
N ARG A 129 9.72 -18.51 8.45
CA ARG A 129 9.79 -18.08 7.05
C ARG A 129 9.20 -19.13 6.10
N ASP A 130 9.52 -20.40 6.29
CA ASP A 130 9.08 -21.46 5.37
C ASP A 130 7.56 -21.66 5.43
N PHE A 131 6.98 -21.61 6.60
CA PHE A 131 5.53 -21.61 6.76
C PHE A 131 4.91 -20.39 6.08
N SER A 132 5.46 -19.21 6.32
CA SER A 132 4.96 -17.95 5.77
C SER A 132 5.00 -17.93 4.24
N LEU A 133 6.08 -18.41 3.63
CA LEU A 133 6.17 -18.55 2.17
C LEU A 133 5.13 -19.52 1.61
N ARG A 134 4.88 -20.67 2.27
CA ARG A 134 3.81 -21.59 1.85
C ARG A 134 2.43 -20.94 1.92
N VAL A 135 2.15 -20.19 2.99
CA VAL A 135 0.88 -19.45 3.14
C VAL A 135 0.75 -18.36 2.09
N MET A 136 1.80 -17.55 1.90
CA MET A 136 1.83 -16.49 0.88
C MET A 136 1.61 -17.07 -0.51
N LYS A 137 2.31 -18.14 -0.89
CA LYS A 137 2.12 -18.84 -2.17
C LYS A 137 0.66 -19.20 -2.39
N LYS A 138 0.00 -19.78 -1.39
CA LYS A 138 -1.40 -20.20 -1.46
C LYS A 138 -2.36 -19.02 -1.65
N TYR A 139 -2.20 -17.96 -0.87
CA TYR A 139 -3.19 -16.86 -0.84
C TYR A 139 -2.91 -15.76 -1.85
N LEU A 140 -1.64 -15.49 -2.18
CA LEU A 140 -1.27 -14.54 -3.25
C LEU A 140 -1.35 -15.18 -4.63
N ARG A 141 -1.44 -16.53 -4.71
CA ARG A 141 -1.44 -17.29 -5.97
C ARG A 141 -0.19 -16.99 -6.81
N VAL A 142 0.93 -16.79 -6.15
CA VAL A 142 2.25 -16.56 -6.77
C VAL A 142 3.06 -17.82 -6.65
N GLU A 143 3.50 -18.36 -7.78
CA GLU A 143 4.33 -19.58 -7.85
C GLU A 143 5.84 -19.26 -7.87
N ASP A 144 6.18 -18.06 -8.30
CA ASP A 144 7.54 -17.60 -8.45
C ASP A 144 8.22 -17.41 -7.10
N LYS A 145 9.29 -18.16 -6.88
CA LYS A 145 10.01 -18.19 -5.61
C LYS A 145 10.69 -16.86 -5.29
N GLU A 146 11.34 -16.24 -6.27
CA GLU A 146 12.04 -14.97 -6.09
C GLU A 146 11.06 -13.87 -5.71
N MET A 147 9.93 -13.79 -6.41
CA MET A 147 8.85 -12.84 -6.10
C MET A 147 8.27 -13.07 -4.70
N LEU A 148 8.12 -14.32 -4.26
CA LEU A 148 7.67 -14.63 -2.90
C LEU A 148 8.71 -14.24 -1.85
N ASP A 149 10.00 -14.51 -2.12
CA ASP A 149 11.10 -14.16 -1.23
C ASP A 149 11.22 -12.63 -1.08
N ASP A 150 11.17 -11.89 -2.18
CA ASP A 150 11.15 -10.42 -2.18
C ASP A 150 9.96 -9.88 -1.37
N THR A 151 8.77 -10.44 -1.62
CA THR A 151 7.54 -10.02 -0.93
C THR A 151 7.63 -10.30 0.57
N TYR A 152 8.09 -11.48 0.95
CA TYR A 152 8.31 -11.82 2.35
C TYR A 152 9.34 -10.90 3.01
N GLY A 153 10.48 -10.66 2.37
CA GLY A 153 11.54 -9.77 2.87
C GLY A 153 11.02 -8.35 3.10
N PHE A 154 10.24 -7.84 2.14
CA PHE A 154 9.64 -6.51 2.25
C PHE A 154 8.70 -6.40 3.47
N TYR A 155 7.74 -7.31 3.60
CA TYR A 155 6.74 -7.22 4.67
C TYR A 155 7.27 -7.65 6.04
N SER A 156 8.12 -8.67 6.12
CA SER A 156 8.69 -9.14 7.40
C SER A 156 9.56 -8.08 8.08
N ALA A 157 10.25 -7.25 7.30
CA ALA A 157 11.04 -6.13 7.83
C ALA A 157 10.18 -4.96 8.35
N ARG A 158 8.91 -4.86 7.91
CA ARG A 158 8.00 -3.72 8.19
C ARG A 158 6.89 -4.04 9.18
N VAL A 159 6.60 -5.31 9.39
CA VAL A 159 5.56 -5.74 10.33
C VAL A 159 5.95 -5.36 11.75
N GLN A 160 5.06 -4.65 12.43
CA GLN A 160 5.23 -4.35 13.84
C GLN A 160 5.07 -5.63 14.66
N LYS A 161 6.05 -5.91 15.54
CA LYS A 161 6.01 -7.08 16.43
C LYS A 161 4.79 -7.06 17.36
N ILE A 162 4.37 -5.87 17.78
CA ILE A 162 3.17 -5.64 18.58
C ILE A 162 2.26 -4.73 17.76
N PRO A 163 1.10 -5.22 17.29
CA PRO A 163 0.27 -4.51 16.30
C PRO A 163 -0.65 -3.46 16.97
N TYR A 164 -0.06 -2.49 17.67
CA TYR A 164 -0.82 -1.36 18.19
C TYR A 164 -1.01 -0.30 17.11
N PRO A 165 -2.24 0.26 16.97
CA PRO A 165 -2.43 1.47 16.19
C PRO A 165 -1.61 2.61 16.79
N THR A 166 -0.95 3.40 15.94
CA THR A 166 -0.17 4.54 16.42
C THR A 166 -0.98 5.82 16.31
N MET A 167 -0.95 6.64 17.36
CA MET A 167 -1.65 7.93 17.36
C MET A 167 -1.11 8.87 16.28
N LYS A 168 0.19 8.80 15.98
CA LYS A 168 0.83 9.58 14.94
C LYS A 168 0.32 9.20 13.55
N GLY A 169 0.25 7.90 13.26
CA GLY A 169 -0.26 7.40 11.97
C GLY A 169 -1.76 7.67 11.79
N ILE A 170 -2.56 7.56 12.88
CA ILE A 170 -3.99 7.93 12.84
C ILE A 170 -4.15 9.43 12.59
N LYS A 171 -3.38 10.27 13.32
CA LYS A 171 -3.44 11.73 13.14
C LYS A 171 -3.09 12.14 11.72
N PHE A 172 -2.05 11.56 11.13
CA PHE A 172 -1.68 11.84 9.75
C PHE A 172 -2.85 11.59 8.78
N ILE A 173 -3.56 10.47 8.93
CA ILE A 173 -4.74 10.17 8.09
C ILE A 173 -5.86 11.19 8.30
N LEU A 174 -6.15 11.54 9.55
CA LEU A 174 -7.21 12.51 9.86
C LEU A 174 -6.88 13.89 9.30
N ASP A 175 -5.64 14.36 9.42
CA ASP A 175 -5.17 15.62 8.87
C ASP A 175 -5.29 15.62 7.33
N SER A 176 -4.84 14.57 6.65
CA SER A 176 -4.95 14.41 5.19
C SER A 176 -6.41 14.40 4.71
N LEU A 177 -7.31 13.77 5.46
CA LEU A 177 -8.75 13.78 5.14
C LEU A 177 -9.36 15.17 5.33
N ALA A 178 -8.96 15.90 6.37
CA ALA A 178 -9.44 17.25 6.63
C ALA A 178 -9.01 18.24 5.53
N GLU A 179 -7.82 18.05 4.96
CA GLU A 179 -7.31 18.86 3.84
C GLU A 179 -8.00 18.55 2.51
N SER A 180 -8.42 17.29 2.31
CA SER A 180 -9.03 16.82 1.06
C SER A 180 -10.53 17.09 0.96
N GLN A 181 -11.22 17.39 2.07
CA GLN A 181 -12.64 17.73 2.07
C GLN A 181 -12.81 19.26 1.99
N PRO A 182 -13.70 19.76 1.09
CA PRO A 182 -14.12 21.16 1.19
C PRO A 182 -14.73 21.34 2.58
N ARG A 183 -14.21 22.28 3.36
CA ARG A 183 -14.83 22.65 4.63
C ARG A 183 -16.25 23.14 4.33
N PRO A 184 -17.27 22.66 5.05
CA PRO A 184 -18.63 23.13 4.86
C PRO A 184 -18.76 24.63 5.16
#